data_492cf311e34be544f5a1ce638a99a1bd
#
_entry.id   492cf311e34be544f5a1ce638a99a1bd
#
_cell.length_a   1.000
_cell.length_b   1.000
_cell.length_c   1.000
_cell.angle_alpha   90.00
_cell.angle_beta   90.00
_cell.angle_gamma   90.00
#
_symmetry.space_group_name_H-M   'P 1'
#
loop_
_entity.id
_entity.type
_entity.pdbx_description
1 polymer ?
#
loop_
_entity_poly.entity_id
_entity_poly.type
_entity_poly.pdbx_seq_one_letter_code
_entity_poly.pdbx_strand_id
1 'polypeptide(L)'
;MDHYRPSVGTKISELDTPCLILDLDALDHNFDRMSETFKDTKVKLREHTKNIKSPALAHMQIRKGGTVGGVCSAKVAEAEVMVEGGIASVLIPNQVVTEDKIKRLCVLAGRADVTVCVDSEENVRDISRIASNLNVKVGIAIEVDTNMDRGGVRSVEQGVHIASIANQLSGLNFRGVMSHSAMFGVPKDDEFKNDERLRSRFVFA
;
A
#
# COMPACT_ATOMS: atom_id res chain seq x y z
N MET A 1 14.54 27.12 -15.55
CA MET A 1 13.53 26.78 -16.55
C MET A 1 12.18 27.13 -15.94
N ASP A 2 11.45 28.05 -16.55
CA ASP A 2 10.08 28.30 -16.15
C ASP A 2 9.22 27.12 -16.61
N HIS A 3 8.63 26.42 -15.65
CA HIS A 3 7.71 25.34 -15.97
C HIS A 3 6.41 25.96 -16.50
N TYR A 4 5.87 25.39 -17.57
CA TYR A 4 4.56 25.77 -18.08
C TYR A 4 3.52 25.64 -16.97
N ARG A 5 2.83 26.75 -16.69
CA ARG A 5 1.75 26.83 -15.71
C ARG A 5 0.58 27.60 -16.32
N PRO A 6 -0.47 26.93 -16.77
CA PRO A 6 -1.65 27.61 -17.28
C PRO A 6 -2.31 28.46 -16.20
N SER A 7 -2.84 29.60 -16.58
CA SER A 7 -3.61 30.47 -15.68
C SER A 7 -4.99 29.83 -15.39
N VAL A 8 -5.56 30.15 -14.23
CA VAL A 8 -6.94 29.77 -13.94
C VAL A 8 -7.87 30.40 -14.99
N GLY A 9 -8.74 29.60 -15.57
CA GLY A 9 -9.65 30.00 -16.65
C GLY A 9 -9.11 29.72 -18.07
N THR A 10 -7.88 29.23 -18.22
CA THR A 10 -7.38 28.75 -19.53
C THR A 10 -8.28 27.62 -20.05
N LYS A 11 -8.72 27.72 -21.29
CA LYS A 11 -9.55 26.69 -21.92
C LYS A 11 -8.73 25.43 -22.14
N ILE A 12 -9.38 24.25 -22.07
CA ILE A 12 -8.73 22.96 -22.31
C ILE A 12 -8.04 22.91 -23.67
N SER A 13 -8.65 23.52 -24.71
CA SER A 13 -8.08 23.60 -26.05
C SER A 13 -6.84 24.46 -26.19
N GLU A 14 -6.51 25.24 -25.15
CA GLU A 14 -5.34 26.14 -25.11
C GLU A 14 -4.21 25.59 -24.24
N LEU A 15 -4.41 24.41 -23.62
CA LEU A 15 -3.39 23.76 -22.82
C LEU A 15 -2.29 23.15 -23.69
N ASP A 16 -1.07 23.24 -23.21
CA ASP A 16 0.06 22.52 -23.80
C ASP A 16 -0.11 21.00 -23.63
N THR A 17 0.20 20.24 -24.68
CA THR A 17 -0.03 18.79 -24.72
C THR A 17 1.27 18.00 -24.92
N PRO A 18 1.36 16.78 -24.32
CA PRO A 18 0.33 16.08 -23.54
C PRO A 18 0.18 16.60 -22.11
N CYS A 19 -1.05 16.70 -21.60
CA CYS A 19 -1.31 17.06 -20.22
C CYS A 19 -2.38 16.14 -19.58
N LEU A 20 -2.34 15.99 -18.26
CA LEU A 20 -3.37 15.29 -17.50
C LEU A 20 -4.42 16.29 -17.04
N ILE A 21 -5.68 15.94 -17.24
CA ILE A 21 -6.82 16.73 -16.79
C ILE A 21 -7.55 15.94 -15.71
N LEU A 22 -7.86 16.61 -14.61
CA LEU A 22 -8.64 16.05 -13.53
C LEU A 22 -9.98 16.77 -13.46
N ASP A 23 -11.06 16.01 -13.70
CA ASP A 23 -12.41 16.49 -13.46
C ASP A 23 -12.72 16.39 -11.96
N LEU A 24 -12.87 17.55 -11.31
CA LEU A 24 -13.04 17.62 -9.85
C LEU A 24 -14.42 17.15 -9.39
N ASP A 25 -15.46 17.33 -10.20
CA ASP A 25 -16.81 16.88 -9.87
C ASP A 25 -16.90 15.34 -9.94
N ALA A 26 -16.31 14.77 -10.98
CA ALA A 26 -16.22 13.32 -11.11
C ALA A 26 -15.35 12.69 -10.00
N LEU A 27 -14.25 13.35 -9.63
CA LEU A 27 -13.39 12.90 -8.54
C LEU A 27 -14.13 12.91 -7.20
N ASP A 28 -14.81 14.02 -6.90
CA ASP A 28 -15.56 14.19 -5.65
C ASP A 28 -16.67 13.13 -5.53
N HIS A 29 -17.42 12.92 -6.62
CA HIS A 29 -18.42 11.86 -6.72
C HIS A 29 -17.83 10.46 -6.47
N ASN A 30 -16.67 10.16 -7.06
CA ASN A 30 -16.00 8.86 -6.86
C ASN A 30 -15.53 8.67 -5.42
N PHE A 31 -15.00 9.71 -4.80
CA PHE A 31 -14.59 9.68 -3.40
C PHE A 31 -15.77 9.49 -2.46
N ASP A 32 -16.90 10.14 -2.73
CA ASP A 32 -18.14 9.95 -1.96
C ASP A 32 -18.63 8.50 -2.07
N ARG A 33 -18.68 7.93 -3.27
CA ARG A 33 -19.05 6.53 -3.45
C ARG A 33 -18.16 5.56 -2.68
N MET A 34 -16.85 5.79 -2.68
CA MET A 34 -15.92 4.95 -1.91
C MET A 34 -16.14 5.11 -0.40
N SER A 35 -16.33 6.34 0.08
CA SER A 35 -16.64 6.60 1.48
C SER A 35 -17.92 5.90 1.91
N GLU A 36 -19.01 6.08 1.16
CA GLU A 36 -20.31 5.42 1.40
C GLU A 36 -20.20 3.89 1.47
N THR A 37 -19.39 3.30 0.59
CA THR A 37 -19.19 1.85 0.53
C THR A 37 -18.57 1.31 1.83
N PHE A 38 -17.65 2.05 2.44
CA PHE A 38 -16.84 1.55 3.55
C PHE A 38 -17.17 2.18 4.91
N LYS A 39 -17.98 3.27 5.00
CA LYS A 39 -18.21 4.02 6.24
C LYS A 39 -18.75 3.14 7.38
N ASP A 40 -19.72 2.28 7.10
CA ASP A 40 -20.45 1.46 8.09
C ASP A 40 -19.93 0.01 8.14
N THR A 41 -18.77 -0.26 7.53
CA THR A 41 -18.18 -1.60 7.54
C THR A 41 -16.94 -1.67 8.43
N LYS A 42 -16.57 -2.89 8.86
CA LYS A 42 -15.31 -3.15 9.56
C LYS A 42 -14.11 -3.05 8.61
N VAL A 43 -14.32 -3.27 7.31
CA VAL A 43 -13.32 -3.12 6.27
C VAL A 43 -13.19 -1.65 5.89
N LYS A 44 -11.96 -1.16 5.78
CA LYS A 44 -11.68 0.23 5.43
C LYS A 44 -10.78 0.32 4.22
N LEU A 45 -10.97 1.37 3.42
CA LEU A 45 -10.16 1.66 2.26
C LEU A 45 -8.75 2.13 2.66
N ARG A 46 -7.73 1.62 1.98
CA ARG A 46 -6.38 2.19 1.94
C ARG A 46 -6.04 2.43 0.47
N GLU A 47 -6.10 3.68 0.05
CA GLU A 47 -5.89 4.04 -1.34
C GLU A 47 -4.45 3.77 -1.80
N HIS A 48 -4.29 3.28 -3.03
CA HIS A 48 -2.98 3.02 -3.60
C HIS A 48 -2.48 4.21 -4.43
N THR A 49 -1.46 4.89 -3.94
CA THR A 49 -0.93 6.15 -4.51
C THR A 49 -0.27 6.00 -5.88
N LYS A 50 -0.02 4.76 -6.35
CA LYS A 50 0.51 4.54 -7.71
C LYS A 50 -0.39 5.12 -8.81
N ASN A 51 -1.69 5.30 -8.54
CA ASN A 51 -2.65 5.87 -9.47
C ASN A 51 -2.64 7.40 -9.42
N ILE A 52 -2.80 7.96 -8.23
CA ILE A 52 -2.99 9.40 -8.04
C ILE A 52 -1.70 10.20 -7.89
N LYS A 53 -0.64 9.58 -7.36
CA LYS A 53 0.72 10.18 -7.15
C LYS A 53 0.71 11.59 -6.55
N SER A 54 -0.32 11.92 -5.75
CA SER A 54 -0.54 13.25 -5.19
C SER A 54 -0.97 13.16 -3.72
N PRO A 55 -0.18 13.72 -2.79
CA PRO A 55 -0.61 13.83 -1.39
C PRO A 55 -1.91 14.62 -1.21
N ALA A 56 -2.14 15.66 -2.03
CA ALA A 56 -3.35 16.47 -1.97
C ALA A 56 -4.60 15.63 -2.25
N LEU A 57 -4.57 14.79 -3.28
CA LEU A 57 -5.68 13.89 -3.61
C LEU A 57 -5.87 12.81 -2.53
N ALA A 58 -4.78 12.26 -1.99
CA ALA A 58 -4.85 11.32 -0.88
C ALA A 58 -5.53 11.95 0.35
N HIS A 59 -5.19 13.18 0.69
CA HIS A 59 -5.87 13.91 1.77
C HIS A 59 -7.35 14.16 1.48
N MET A 60 -7.74 14.43 0.23
CA MET A 60 -9.15 14.56 -0.14
C MET A 60 -9.91 13.25 0.12
N GLN A 61 -9.40 12.11 -0.34
CA GLN A 61 -10.01 10.81 -0.09
C GLN A 61 -10.11 10.48 1.41
N ILE A 62 -9.04 10.73 2.17
CA ILE A 62 -9.02 10.48 3.62
C ILE A 62 -10.09 11.32 4.33
N ARG A 63 -10.24 12.60 3.96
CA ARG A 63 -11.27 13.49 4.56
C ARG A 63 -12.70 13.06 4.28
N LYS A 64 -12.96 12.42 3.15
CA LYS A 64 -14.30 11.86 2.83
C LYS A 64 -14.69 10.72 3.77
N GLY A 65 -13.74 10.05 4.39
CA GLY A 65 -13.98 8.96 5.33
C GLY A 65 -14.01 7.58 4.68
N GLY A 66 -14.43 6.56 5.45
CA GLY A 66 -14.40 5.16 4.99
C GLY A 66 -13.00 4.58 4.84
N THR A 67 -11.97 5.30 5.27
CA THR A 67 -10.56 4.94 5.10
C THR A 67 -9.89 4.58 6.42
N VAL A 68 -8.69 3.99 6.34
CA VAL A 68 -7.81 3.77 7.51
C VAL A 68 -7.02 5.03 7.91
N GLY A 69 -7.23 6.17 7.26
CA GLY A 69 -6.46 7.39 7.50
C GLY A 69 -5.03 7.34 6.93
N GLY A 70 -4.76 6.45 5.99
CA GLY A 70 -3.44 6.27 5.39
C GLY A 70 -3.51 5.73 3.97
N VAL A 71 -2.34 5.59 3.34
CA VAL A 71 -2.21 5.18 1.93
C VAL A 71 -1.35 3.94 1.75
N CYS A 72 -1.44 3.34 0.56
CA CYS A 72 -0.56 2.30 0.08
C CYS A 72 0.35 2.89 -1.01
N SER A 73 1.67 2.74 -0.88
CA SER A 73 2.67 3.24 -1.84
C SER A 73 3.52 2.10 -2.37
N ALA A 74 3.72 2.04 -3.70
CA ALA A 74 4.38 0.89 -4.33
C ALA A 74 5.87 0.77 -3.95
N LYS A 75 6.51 1.85 -3.56
CA LYS A 75 7.96 1.89 -3.26
C LYS A 75 8.29 2.99 -2.25
N VAL A 76 9.48 2.86 -1.65
CA VAL A 76 9.97 3.81 -0.62
C VAL A 76 9.91 5.26 -1.11
N ALA A 77 10.35 5.54 -2.34
CA ALA A 77 10.33 6.92 -2.87
C ALA A 77 8.92 7.52 -3.01
N GLU A 78 7.90 6.71 -3.31
CA GLU A 78 6.52 7.18 -3.28
C GLU A 78 6.04 7.43 -1.84
N ALA A 79 6.40 6.55 -0.92
CA ALA A 79 6.08 6.69 0.50
C ALA A 79 6.69 7.97 1.10
N GLU A 80 7.94 8.29 0.74
CA GLU A 80 8.61 9.55 1.15
C GLU A 80 7.80 10.77 0.73
N VAL A 81 7.39 10.86 -0.53
CA VAL A 81 6.56 11.96 -1.03
C VAL A 81 5.23 12.08 -0.27
N MET A 82 4.60 10.95 0.05
CA MET A 82 3.33 10.95 0.80
C MET A 82 3.54 11.44 2.24
N VAL A 83 4.58 10.96 2.92
CA VAL A 83 4.90 11.40 4.30
C VAL A 83 5.33 12.87 4.33
N GLU A 84 6.14 13.33 3.39
CA GLU A 84 6.49 14.75 3.23
C GLU A 84 5.26 15.62 2.99
N GLY A 85 4.27 15.09 2.27
CA GLY A 85 2.96 15.70 2.07
C GLY A 85 2.00 15.58 3.25
N GLY A 86 2.46 15.06 4.41
CA GLY A 86 1.68 15.01 5.66
C GLY A 86 0.82 13.76 5.86
N ILE A 87 0.99 12.71 5.06
CA ILE A 87 0.31 11.42 5.29
C ILE A 87 0.99 10.69 6.45
N ALA A 88 0.22 10.43 7.50
CA ALA A 88 0.73 9.86 8.76
C ALA A 88 0.88 8.33 8.77
N SER A 89 0.27 7.61 7.82
CA SER A 89 0.32 6.15 7.75
C SER A 89 0.50 5.65 6.32
N VAL A 90 1.53 4.81 6.10
CA VAL A 90 1.84 4.27 4.77
C VAL A 90 2.09 2.77 4.84
N LEU A 91 1.45 2.01 3.96
CA LEU A 91 1.78 0.61 3.68
C LEU A 91 2.59 0.54 2.38
N ILE A 92 3.75 -0.12 2.40
CA ILE A 92 4.52 -0.47 1.22
C ILE A 92 4.29 -1.97 0.94
N PRO A 93 3.46 -2.31 -0.06
CA PRO A 93 3.04 -3.69 -0.32
C PRO A 93 4.04 -4.47 -1.18
N ASN A 94 5.31 -4.11 -1.10
CA ASN A 94 6.40 -4.76 -1.83
C ASN A 94 7.61 -4.91 -0.91
N GLN A 95 8.45 -5.90 -1.21
CA GLN A 95 9.67 -6.17 -0.46
C GLN A 95 10.70 -5.05 -0.69
N VAL A 96 11.33 -4.61 0.39
CA VAL A 96 12.40 -3.62 0.40
C VAL A 96 13.68 -4.30 0.87
N VAL A 97 14.55 -4.68 -0.07
CA VAL A 97 15.64 -5.64 0.21
C VAL A 97 17.05 -5.01 0.19
N THR A 98 17.27 -3.89 -0.52
CA THR A 98 18.59 -3.28 -0.53
C THR A 98 18.83 -2.44 0.72
N GLU A 99 20.05 -2.49 1.26
CA GLU A 99 20.40 -1.81 2.50
C GLU A 99 20.05 -0.31 2.48
N ASP A 100 20.35 0.39 1.40
CA ASP A 100 20.05 1.82 1.27
C ASP A 100 18.54 2.11 1.30
N LYS A 101 17.72 1.25 0.66
CA LYS A 101 16.26 1.40 0.71
C LYS A 101 15.71 1.05 2.10
N ILE A 102 16.28 0.05 2.79
CA ILE A 102 15.90 -0.29 4.16
C ILE A 102 16.27 0.86 5.11
N LYS A 103 17.43 1.50 4.96
CA LYS A 103 17.78 2.70 5.73
C LYS A 103 16.75 3.82 5.52
N ARG A 104 16.38 4.12 4.28
CA ARG A 104 15.34 5.12 3.96
C ARG A 104 13.98 4.75 4.54
N LEU A 105 13.59 3.48 4.44
CA LEU A 105 12.38 2.94 5.07
C LEU A 105 12.37 3.19 6.58
N CYS A 106 13.47 2.89 7.26
CA CYS A 106 13.60 3.08 8.71
C CYS A 106 13.59 4.57 9.11
N VAL A 107 14.26 5.45 8.34
CA VAL A 107 14.18 6.90 8.54
C VAL A 107 12.73 7.39 8.38
N LEU A 108 12.02 6.87 7.41
CA LEU A 108 10.62 7.21 7.20
C LEU A 108 9.73 6.73 8.36
N ALA A 109 10.01 5.53 8.92
CA ALA A 109 9.29 4.99 10.08
C ALA A 109 9.52 5.80 11.37
N GLY A 110 10.56 6.61 11.44
CA GLY A 110 10.75 7.61 12.50
C GLY A 110 9.85 8.84 12.38
N ARG A 111 9.16 9.02 11.24
CA ARG A 111 8.33 10.20 10.94
C ARG A 111 6.85 9.88 10.76
N ALA A 112 6.52 8.64 10.43
CA ALA A 112 5.16 8.18 10.16
C ALA A 112 4.99 6.71 10.57
N ASP A 113 3.74 6.25 10.68
CA ASP A 113 3.43 4.83 10.85
C ASP A 113 3.63 4.10 9.52
N VAL A 114 4.78 3.45 9.36
CA VAL A 114 5.17 2.78 8.12
C VAL A 114 5.14 1.27 8.30
N THR A 115 4.40 0.60 7.43
CA THR A 115 4.38 -0.85 7.32
C THR A 115 4.94 -1.29 5.97
N VAL A 116 5.76 -2.33 5.94
CA VAL A 116 6.31 -2.92 4.72
C VAL A 116 5.95 -4.40 4.64
N CYS A 117 5.72 -4.90 3.43
CA CYS A 117 5.50 -6.31 3.20
C CYS A 117 6.81 -7.08 3.05
N VAL A 118 6.82 -8.28 3.60
CA VAL A 118 7.96 -9.20 3.59
C VAL A 118 7.49 -10.62 3.26
N ASP A 119 8.38 -11.44 2.72
CA ASP A 119 8.13 -12.85 2.40
C ASP A 119 9.35 -13.75 2.66
N SER A 120 10.41 -13.21 3.27
CA SER A 120 11.61 -13.96 3.65
C SER A 120 12.13 -13.57 5.02
N GLU A 121 12.71 -14.55 5.71
CA GLU A 121 13.36 -14.36 7.01
C GLU A 121 14.55 -13.38 6.91
N GLU A 122 15.36 -13.51 5.85
CA GLU A 122 16.51 -12.66 5.63
C GLU A 122 16.12 -11.17 5.58
N ASN A 123 15.08 -10.85 4.81
CA ASN A 123 14.58 -9.47 4.70
C ASN A 123 14.08 -8.93 6.05
N VAL A 124 13.35 -9.75 6.83
CA VAL A 124 12.89 -9.38 8.18
C VAL A 124 14.07 -9.07 9.11
N ARG A 125 15.12 -9.90 9.08
CA ARG A 125 16.31 -9.70 9.91
C ARG A 125 17.08 -8.43 9.51
N ASP A 126 17.21 -8.16 8.23
CA ASP A 126 17.88 -6.95 7.74
C ASP A 126 17.13 -5.68 8.14
N ILE A 127 15.80 -5.68 8.02
CA ILE A 127 14.97 -4.55 8.48
C ILE A 127 15.12 -4.37 10.00
N SER A 128 15.04 -5.45 10.77
CA SER A 128 15.21 -5.39 12.24
C SER A 128 16.55 -4.80 12.66
N ARG A 129 17.63 -5.27 12.04
CA ARG A 129 18.98 -4.79 12.32
C ARG A 129 19.10 -3.29 12.12
N ILE A 130 18.60 -2.78 11.00
CA ILE A 130 18.69 -1.34 10.67
C ILE A 130 17.74 -0.52 11.53
N ALA A 131 16.49 -0.99 11.72
CA ALA A 131 15.49 -0.31 12.55
C ALA A 131 15.96 -0.19 14.01
N SER A 132 16.56 -1.26 14.56
CA SER A 132 17.13 -1.25 15.92
C SER A 132 18.29 -0.27 16.06
N ASN A 133 19.20 -0.22 15.08
CA ASN A 133 20.31 0.73 15.07
C ASN A 133 19.85 2.19 15.03
N LEU A 134 18.72 2.46 14.37
CA LEU A 134 18.12 3.80 14.29
C LEU A 134 17.12 4.08 15.42
N ASN A 135 16.90 3.11 16.31
CA ASN A 135 15.92 3.20 17.41
C ASN A 135 14.51 3.56 16.94
N VAL A 136 14.08 2.94 15.85
CA VAL A 136 12.74 3.10 15.28
C VAL A 136 12.00 1.77 15.24
N LYS A 137 10.68 1.81 15.01
CA LYS A 137 9.86 0.62 14.78
C LYS A 137 9.24 0.64 13.39
N VAL A 138 9.46 -0.43 12.63
CA VAL A 138 8.85 -0.66 11.31
C VAL A 138 7.73 -1.68 11.44
N GLY A 139 6.55 -1.37 10.89
CA GLY A 139 5.47 -2.32 10.76
C GLY A 139 5.81 -3.41 9.73
N ILE A 140 5.54 -4.66 10.06
CA ILE A 140 5.77 -5.82 9.19
C ILE A 140 4.44 -6.50 8.87
N ALA A 141 4.14 -6.66 7.59
CA ALA A 141 3.06 -7.51 7.11
C ALA A 141 3.64 -8.63 6.24
N ILE A 142 3.17 -9.86 6.45
CA ILE A 142 3.58 -10.99 5.60
C ILE A 142 2.80 -10.92 4.30
N GLU A 143 3.48 -10.84 3.15
CA GLU A 143 2.81 -11.03 1.87
C GLU A 143 2.53 -12.51 1.64
N VAL A 144 1.30 -12.83 1.25
CA VAL A 144 0.85 -14.17 0.90
C VAL A 144 0.58 -14.21 -0.60
N ASP A 145 1.18 -15.15 -1.31
CA ASP A 145 0.88 -15.37 -2.73
C ASP A 145 -0.51 -16.00 -2.88
N THR A 146 -1.44 -15.21 -3.38
CA THR A 146 -2.81 -15.63 -3.65
C THR A 146 -3.09 -15.70 -5.16
N ASN A 147 -2.27 -16.39 -5.91
CA ASN A 147 -2.48 -16.64 -7.33
C ASN A 147 -1.81 -15.66 -8.31
N MET A 148 -0.87 -14.85 -7.84
CA MET A 148 -0.13 -13.96 -8.74
C MET A 148 1.18 -14.57 -9.22
N ASP A 149 1.66 -15.60 -8.53
CA ASP A 149 2.97 -16.24 -8.77
C ASP A 149 4.10 -15.19 -8.87
N ARG A 150 4.03 -14.18 -7.98
CA ARG A 150 4.92 -13.02 -7.98
C ARG A 150 5.79 -13.00 -6.72
N GLY A 151 5.34 -12.35 -5.67
CA GLY A 151 5.94 -12.31 -4.33
C GLY A 151 5.01 -12.94 -3.31
N GLY A 152 5.52 -13.16 -2.12
CA GLY A 152 4.75 -13.70 -1.01
C GLY A 152 5.06 -15.15 -0.67
N VAL A 153 4.76 -15.51 0.57
CA VAL A 153 4.88 -16.89 1.07
C VAL A 153 3.85 -17.79 0.39
N ARG A 154 4.23 -19.06 0.18
CA ARG A 154 3.42 -20.04 -0.57
C ARG A 154 2.88 -21.17 0.31
N SER A 155 3.18 -21.14 1.61
CA SER A 155 2.61 -22.06 2.59
C SER A 155 2.33 -21.37 3.91
N VAL A 156 1.40 -21.93 4.68
CA VAL A 156 1.07 -21.49 6.03
C VAL A 156 2.28 -21.56 6.95
N GLU A 157 3.04 -22.67 6.87
CA GLU A 157 4.21 -22.92 7.70
C GLU A 157 5.29 -21.84 7.48
N GLN A 158 5.53 -21.46 6.22
CA GLN A 158 6.45 -20.38 5.88
C GLN A 158 5.98 -19.05 6.46
N GLY A 159 4.68 -18.72 6.31
CA GLY A 159 4.09 -17.50 6.84
C GLY A 159 4.18 -17.42 8.37
N VAL A 160 3.82 -18.50 9.07
CA VAL A 160 3.89 -18.60 10.53
C VAL A 160 5.33 -18.49 11.02
N HIS A 161 6.28 -19.13 10.34
CA HIS A 161 7.70 -19.05 10.68
C HIS A 161 8.20 -17.59 10.61
N ILE A 162 7.95 -16.88 9.51
CA ILE A 162 8.36 -15.49 9.32
C ILE A 162 7.66 -14.56 10.33
N ALA A 163 6.37 -14.77 10.59
CA ALA A 163 5.61 -14.02 11.58
C ALA A 163 6.18 -14.18 12.99
N SER A 164 6.56 -15.41 13.36
CA SER A 164 7.20 -15.70 14.64
C SER A 164 8.52 -14.94 14.80
N ILE A 165 9.35 -14.93 13.75
CA ILE A 165 10.62 -14.19 13.74
C ILE A 165 10.36 -12.68 13.86
N ALA A 166 9.43 -12.13 13.06
CA ALA A 166 9.09 -10.71 13.10
C ALA A 166 8.59 -10.26 14.49
N ASN A 167 7.89 -11.15 15.21
CA ASN A 167 7.37 -10.87 16.55
C ASN A 167 8.45 -10.90 17.65
N GLN A 168 9.55 -11.63 17.42
CA GLN A 168 10.64 -11.78 18.39
C GLN A 168 11.74 -10.71 18.23
N LEU A 169 11.88 -10.17 17.02
CA LEU A 169 12.97 -9.24 16.71
C LEU A 169 12.66 -7.80 17.15
N SER A 170 13.68 -7.12 17.67
CA SER A 170 13.59 -5.70 18.03
C SER A 170 13.45 -4.80 16.79
N GLY A 171 12.93 -3.58 16.99
CA GLY A 171 12.73 -2.63 15.89
C GLY A 171 11.58 -2.97 14.94
N LEU A 172 10.84 -4.03 15.20
CA LEU A 172 9.71 -4.47 14.38
C LEU A 172 8.39 -4.44 15.15
N ASN A 173 7.29 -4.35 14.39
CA ASN A 173 5.94 -4.45 14.88
C ASN A 173 5.11 -5.28 13.89
N PHE A 174 4.82 -6.53 14.22
CA PHE A 174 4.01 -7.40 13.35
C PHE A 174 2.57 -6.87 13.24
N ARG A 175 2.07 -6.67 12.04
CA ARG A 175 0.78 -6.04 11.72
C ARG A 175 -0.23 -7.01 11.11
N GLY A 176 0.18 -8.20 10.71
CA GLY A 176 -0.67 -9.19 10.08
C GLY A 176 -0.19 -9.64 8.70
N VAL A 177 -1.15 -9.97 7.85
CA VAL A 177 -0.88 -10.48 6.50
C VAL A 177 -1.45 -9.54 5.44
N MET A 178 -0.84 -9.57 4.27
CA MET A 178 -1.29 -8.86 3.07
C MET A 178 -1.27 -9.81 1.89
N SER A 179 -2.22 -9.67 0.98
CA SER A 179 -2.15 -10.34 -0.31
C SER A 179 -2.51 -9.37 -1.43
N HIS A 180 -1.94 -9.60 -2.60
CA HIS A 180 -2.37 -8.96 -3.83
C HIS A 180 -3.03 -10.00 -4.72
N SER A 181 -4.37 -9.93 -4.80
CA SER A 181 -5.15 -10.81 -5.65
C SER A 181 -5.64 -10.05 -6.88
N ALA A 182 -5.20 -10.46 -8.07
CA ALA A 182 -5.74 -9.94 -9.32
C ALA A 182 -6.95 -10.80 -9.75
N MET A 183 -8.07 -10.56 -9.09
CA MET A 183 -9.36 -11.21 -9.44
C MET A 183 -10.03 -10.57 -10.68
N PHE A 184 -9.26 -9.88 -11.52
CA PHE A 184 -9.77 -9.30 -12.76
C PHE A 184 -10.10 -10.42 -13.74
N GLY A 185 -11.37 -10.52 -14.11
CA GLY A 185 -11.85 -11.51 -15.08
C GLY A 185 -12.23 -12.87 -14.49
N VAL A 186 -12.34 -12.99 -13.16
CA VAL A 186 -12.97 -14.18 -12.58
C VAL A 186 -14.46 -14.15 -12.97
N PRO A 187 -14.96 -15.20 -13.61
CA PRO A 187 -16.38 -15.33 -13.92
C PRO A 187 -17.21 -15.18 -12.63
N LYS A 188 -18.30 -14.41 -12.69
CA LYS A 188 -19.21 -14.22 -11.55
C LYS A 188 -20.14 -15.42 -11.31
N ASP A 189 -19.93 -16.49 -12.06
CA ASP A 189 -20.75 -17.68 -12.11
C ASP A 189 -20.26 -18.79 -11.16
N ASP A 190 -21.00 -19.88 -11.14
CA ASP A 190 -20.77 -21.01 -10.24
C ASP A 190 -19.46 -21.78 -10.54
N GLU A 191 -18.83 -21.55 -11.66
CA GLU A 191 -17.56 -22.17 -12.03
C GLU A 191 -16.43 -21.76 -11.08
N PHE A 192 -16.38 -20.48 -10.65
CA PHE A 192 -15.44 -20.02 -9.62
C PHE A 192 -15.70 -20.65 -8.25
N LYS A 193 -16.98 -20.82 -7.88
CA LYS A 193 -17.35 -21.40 -6.58
C LYS A 193 -16.97 -22.89 -6.52
N ASN A 194 -16.85 -23.55 -7.65
CA ASN A 194 -16.58 -24.98 -7.76
C ASN A 194 -15.13 -25.31 -8.16
N ASP A 195 -14.29 -24.33 -8.48
CA ASP A 195 -12.86 -24.57 -8.75
C ASP A 195 -12.09 -24.76 -7.43
N GLU A 196 -11.82 -26.02 -7.08
CA GLU A 196 -11.06 -26.39 -5.89
C GLU A 196 -9.64 -25.77 -5.87
N ARG A 197 -9.02 -25.54 -7.04
CA ARG A 197 -7.68 -24.92 -7.12
C ARG A 197 -7.74 -23.44 -6.74
N LEU A 198 -8.83 -22.76 -7.08
CA LEU A 198 -9.04 -21.38 -6.67
C LEU A 198 -9.45 -21.31 -5.19
N ARG A 199 -10.29 -22.25 -4.72
CA ARG A 199 -10.68 -22.31 -3.30
C ARG A 199 -9.51 -22.62 -2.38
N SER A 200 -8.65 -23.59 -2.73
CA SER A 200 -7.49 -23.96 -1.92
C SER A 200 -6.45 -22.84 -1.77
N ARG A 201 -6.41 -21.89 -2.70
CA ARG A 201 -5.50 -20.74 -2.65
C ARG A 201 -6.01 -19.60 -1.76
N PHE A 202 -7.28 -19.61 -1.37
CA PHE A 202 -7.87 -18.62 -0.48
C PHE A 202 -8.07 -19.11 0.97
N VAL A 203 -7.76 -20.36 1.26
CA VAL A 203 -7.85 -20.93 2.62
C VAL A 203 -6.53 -20.69 3.36
N PHE A 204 -6.17 -19.43 3.55
CA PHE A 204 -5.32 -18.96 4.63
C PHE A 204 -6.22 -18.34 5.72
N ALA A 205 -7.15 -19.12 6.21
CA ALA A 205 -7.97 -18.73 7.35
C ALA A 205 -7.45 -19.39 8.61
#